data_3c4722eced182fe3da5bbb0f96f918d6
#
_entry.id   3c4722eced182fe3da5bbb0f96f918d6
#
_cell.length_a   1.000
_cell.length_b   1.000
_cell.length_c   1.000
_cell.angle_alpha   90.00
_cell.angle_beta   90.00
_cell.angle_gamma   90.00
#
_symmetry.space_group_name_H-M   'P 1'
#
loop_
_entity.id
_entity.type
_entity.pdbx_description
1 polymer ?
#
loop_
_entity_poly.entity_id
_entity_poly.type
_entity_poly.pdbx_seq_one_letter_code
_entity_poly.pdbx_strand_id
1 'polypeptide(L)'
;MILKEKDGPNGQDERSKAGHQQEQDVAFYLRREFGDDETVRIINDLRIEHNGERAQVDHLVVHPYGLVIIESKSIYGEVKVNGHGEWSRSYRGDWYGMPSPVRQAELQEALVKDLLRQNVEK
;
A
#
# COMPACT_ATOMS: atom_id res chain seq x y z
N MET A 1 -9.85 -2.90 14.33
CA MET A 1 -9.27 -4.22 14.71
C MET A 1 -8.16 -4.59 13.74
N ILE A 2 -7.01 -4.94 14.24
CA ILE A 2 -5.86 -5.32 13.40
C ILE A 2 -5.88 -6.83 13.22
N LEU A 3 -6.12 -7.29 11.99
CA LEU A 3 -6.13 -8.72 11.67
C LEU A 3 -4.72 -9.24 11.34
N LYS A 4 -3.87 -8.37 10.79
CA LYS A 4 -2.47 -8.71 10.51
C LYS A 4 -1.59 -7.51 10.81
N GLU A 5 -0.56 -7.74 11.62
CA GLU A 5 0.43 -6.73 11.96
C GLU A 5 1.44 -6.54 10.82
N LYS A 6 2.13 -5.42 10.85
CA LYS A 6 3.20 -5.11 9.92
C LYS A 6 4.36 -6.09 10.09
N ASP A 7 4.88 -6.62 8.98
CA ASP A 7 6.08 -7.47 8.99
C ASP A 7 7.32 -6.64 9.31
N GLY A 8 8.41 -7.30 9.68
CA GLY A 8 9.70 -6.66 9.90
C GLY A 8 10.34 -6.15 8.61
N PRO A 9 11.42 -5.38 8.71
CA PRO A 9 12.08 -4.82 7.52
C PRO A 9 12.71 -5.91 6.65
N ASN A 10 12.63 -5.74 5.33
CA ASN A 10 13.15 -6.69 4.35
C ASN A 10 14.61 -6.43 3.98
N GLY A 11 15.21 -5.36 4.46
CA GLY A 11 16.58 -5.00 4.12
C GLY A 11 17.24 -4.16 5.19
N GLN A 12 18.56 -4.04 5.09
CA GLN A 12 19.40 -3.33 6.05
C GLN A 12 19.83 -1.95 5.55
N ASP A 13 19.64 -1.63 4.27
CA ASP A 13 20.05 -0.36 3.71
C ASP A 13 19.13 0.79 4.14
N GLU A 14 19.59 2.03 3.95
CA GLU A 14 18.84 3.21 4.35
C GLU A 14 17.52 3.36 3.62
N ARG A 15 17.47 2.96 2.36
CA ARG A 15 16.25 3.04 1.55
C ARG A 15 15.18 2.06 2.05
N SER A 16 15.57 0.82 2.36
CA SER A 16 14.66 -0.18 2.93
C SER A 16 14.17 0.23 4.30
N LYS A 17 15.06 0.80 5.13
CA LYS A 17 14.70 1.30 6.46
C LYS A 17 13.73 2.47 6.39
N ALA A 18 13.94 3.40 5.46
CA ALA A 18 13.06 4.56 5.28
C ALA A 18 11.67 4.12 4.82
N GLY A 19 11.59 3.19 3.87
CA GLY A 19 10.32 2.63 3.41
C GLY A 19 9.59 1.90 4.52
N HIS A 20 10.30 1.09 5.30
CA HIS A 20 9.74 0.36 6.43
C HIS A 20 9.21 1.32 7.51
N GLN A 21 9.98 2.38 7.82
CA GLN A 21 9.56 3.38 8.80
C GLN A 21 8.28 4.09 8.35
N GLN A 22 8.18 4.44 7.08
CA GLN A 22 6.99 5.07 6.52
C GLN A 22 5.77 4.16 6.68
N GLU A 23 5.92 2.88 6.38
CA GLU A 23 4.85 1.91 6.54
C GLU A 23 4.49 1.69 8.00
N GLN A 24 5.47 1.67 8.89
CA GLN A 24 5.21 1.58 10.33
C GLN A 24 4.43 2.78 10.85
N ASP A 25 4.75 3.97 10.37
CA ASP A 25 4.04 5.19 10.77
C ASP A 25 2.57 5.13 10.36
N VAL A 26 2.29 4.70 9.14
CA VAL A 26 0.90 4.52 8.67
C VAL A 26 0.19 3.46 9.50
N ALA A 27 0.84 2.32 9.74
CA ALA A 27 0.27 1.23 10.56
C ALA A 27 -0.04 1.71 11.98
N PHE A 28 0.83 2.55 12.56
CA PHE A 28 0.62 3.12 13.89
C PHE A 28 -0.65 3.98 13.93
N TYR A 29 -0.84 4.87 12.95
CA TYR A 29 -2.02 5.72 12.92
C TYR A 29 -3.30 4.94 12.65
N LEU A 30 -3.23 3.92 11.82
CA LEU A 30 -4.39 3.04 11.59
C LEU A 30 -4.78 2.29 12.85
N ARG A 31 -3.81 1.79 13.61
CA ARG A 31 -4.05 1.13 14.90
C ARG A 31 -4.68 2.10 15.90
N ARG A 32 -4.11 3.29 15.99
CA ARG A 32 -4.58 4.31 16.94
C ARG A 32 -6.03 4.68 16.66
N GLU A 33 -6.38 4.83 15.38
CA GLU A 33 -7.72 5.26 14.98
C GLU A 33 -8.74 4.12 15.02
N PHE A 34 -8.36 2.93 14.57
CA PHE A 34 -9.30 1.84 14.30
C PHE A 34 -9.01 0.55 15.07
N GLY A 35 -7.98 0.53 15.91
CA GLY A 35 -7.58 -0.70 16.59
C GLY A 35 -8.69 -1.33 17.45
N ASP A 36 -9.50 -0.49 18.08
CA ASP A 36 -10.58 -0.91 18.96
C ASP A 36 -11.95 -0.93 18.27
N ASP A 37 -11.99 -0.57 16.98
CA ASP A 37 -13.24 -0.55 16.20
C ASP A 37 -13.46 -1.90 15.54
N GLU A 38 -14.48 -2.63 16.01
CA GLU A 38 -14.80 -3.98 15.49
C GLU A 38 -15.41 -3.95 14.09
N THR A 39 -15.88 -2.79 13.63
CA THR A 39 -16.47 -2.64 12.29
C THR A 39 -15.42 -2.38 11.22
N VAL A 40 -14.20 -2.03 11.61
CA VAL A 40 -13.09 -1.75 10.70
C VAL A 40 -11.99 -2.78 10.92
N ARG A 41 -11.57 -3.45 9.86
CA ARG A 41 -10.51 -4.44 9.92
C ARG A 41 -9.33 -3.99 9.08
N ILE A 42 -8.13 -4.15 9.61
CA ILE A 42 -6.91 -3.69 8.99
C ILE A 42 -5.98 -4.88 8.79
N ILE A 43 -5.47 -5.03 7.57
CA ILE A 43 -4.52 -6.06 7.20
C ILE A 43 -3.28 -5.36 6.65
N ASN A 44 -2.19 -5.42 7.38
CA ASN A 44 -0.92 -4.85 6.94
C ASN A 44 -0.11 -5.91 6.19
N ASP A 45 0.65 -5.51 5.19
CA ASP A 45 1.51 -6.39 4.39
C ASP A 45 0.77 -7.61 3.85
N LEU A 46 -0.35 -7.38 3.21
CA LEU A 46 -1.13 -8.44 2.58
C LEU A 46 -0.47 -8.86 1.28
N ARG A 47 -0.13 -10.14 1.16
CA ARG A 47 0.39 -10.72 -0.07
C ARG A 47 -0.69 -11.55 -0.71
N ILE A 48 -0.92 -11.29 -2.00
CA ILE A 48 -1.97 -11.94 -2.76
C ILE A 48 -1.35 -12.61 -3.98
N GLU A 49 -1.78 -13.84 -4.25
CA GLU A 49 -1.49 -14.53 -5.50
C GLU A 49 -2.82 -15.03 -6.05
N HIS A 50 -3.16 -14.59 -7.27
CA HIS A 50 -4.45 -14.89 -7.87
C HIS A 50 -4.33 -14.86 -9.39
N ASN A 51 -4.76 -15.94 -10.04
CA ASN A 51 -4.70 -16.10 -11.51
C ASN A 51 -3.31 -15.83 -12.09
N GLY A 52 -2.26 -16.27 -11.38
CA GLY A 52 -0.88 -16.07 -11.81
C GLY A 52 -0.32 -14.68 -11.53
N GLU A 53 -1.12 -13.77 -11.01
CA GLU A 53 -0.67 -12.44 -10.61
C GLU A 53 -0.36 -12.40 -9.13
N ARG A 54 0.65 -11.60 -8.78
CA ARG A 54 1.07 -11.37 -7.40
C ARG A 54 0.97 -9.89 -7.08
N ALA A 55 0.52 -9.59 -5.87
CA ALA A 55 0.50 -8.23 -5.36
C ALA A 55 0.84 -8.21 -3.88
N GLN A 56 1.45 -7.12 -3.44
CA GLN A 56 1.63 -6.82 -2.03
C GLN A 56 0.91 -5.52 -1.73
N VAL A 57 -0.01 -5.57 -0.81
CA VAL A 57 -0.77 -4.39 -0.36
C VAL A 57 -0.20 -3.97 0.98
N ASP A 58 0.32 -2.75 1.05
CA ASP A 58 0.94 -2.25 2.29
C ASP A 58 -0.07 -2.22 3.43
N HIS A 59 -1.24 -1.65 3.18
CA HIS A 59 -2.31 -1.60 4.17
C HIS A 59 -3.66 -1.74 3.47
N LEU A 60 -4.45 -2.72 3.88
CA LEU A 60 -5.83 -2.89 3.43
C LEU A 60 -6.75 -2.56 4.60
N VAL A 61 -7.68 -1.65 4.37
CA VAL A 61 -8.72 -1.31 5.35
C VAL A 61 -10.05 -1.82 4.82
N VAL A 62 -10.70 -2.68 5.60
CA VAL A 62 -12.02 -3.22 5.30
C VAL A 62 -13.02 -2.59 6.27
N HIS A 63 -14.01 -1.90 5.75
CA HIS A 63 -15.05 -1.26 6.55
C HIS A 63 -16.43 -1.59 5.98
N PRO A 64 -17.53 -1.24 6.70
CA PRO A 64 -18.87 -1.66 6.26
C PRO A 64 -19.28 -1.19 4.87
N TYR A 65 -18.64 -0.15 4.35
CA TYR A 65 -18.99 0.41 3.05
C TYR A 65 -18.01 0.07 1.94
N GLY A 66 -16.98 -0.71 2.20
CA GLY A 66 -16.05 -1.14 1.17
C GLY A 66 -14.63 -1.34 1.64
N LEU A 67 -13.70 -1.22 0.69
CA LEU A 67 -12.28 -1.45 0.89
C LEU A 67 -11.50 -0.17 0.59
N VAL A 68 -10.44 0.06 1.35
CA VAL A 68 -9.47 1.13 1.06
C VAL A 68 -8.08 0.50 0.97
N ILE A 69 -7.42 0.73 -0.16
CA ILE A 69 -6.03 0.33 -0.37
C ILE A 69 -5.15 1.53 -0.07
N ILE A 70 -4.19 1.35 0.82
CA ILE A 70 -3.21 2.39 1.13
C ILE A 70 -1.84 1.92 0.69
N GLU A 71 -1.25 2.65 -0.24
CA GLU A 71 0.11 2.43 -0.72
C GLU A 71 1.01 3.49 -0.11
N SER A 72 2.03 3.05 0.64
CA SER A 72 3.00 3.94 1.27
C SER A 72 4.20 4.11 0.36
N LYS A 73 4.66 5.34 0.16
CA LYS A 73 5.88 5.63 -0.58
C LYS A 73 6.74 6.60 0.19
N SER A 74 8.00 6.22 0.40
CA SER A 74 9.02 7.10 0.94
C SER A 74 9.88 7.56 -0.22
N ILE A 75 9.80 8.86 -0.54
CA ILE A 75 10.51 9.45 -1.66
C ILE A 75 11.37 10.59 -1.15
N TYR A 76 12.65 10.53 -1.47
CA TYR A 76 13.59 11.60 -1.17
C TYR A 76 13.56 12.63 -2.31
N GLY A 77 13.52 13.91 -1.96
CA GLY A 77 13.50 14.98 -2.94
C GLY A 77 12.09 15.36 -3.39
N GLU A 78 12.01 15.97 -4.56
CA GLU A 78 10.76 16.46 -5.11
C GLU A 78 10.10 15.41 -6.01
N VAL A 79 8.79 15.49 -6.11
CA VAL A 79 7.99 14.64 -6.99
C VAL A 79 7.14 15.55 -7.87
N LYS A 80 7.01 15.21 -9.14
CA LYS A 80 6.09 15.89 -10.04
C LYS A 80 5.30 14.89 -10.87
N VAL A 81 4.08 15.28 -11.22
CA VAL A 81 3.19 14.50 -12.08
C VAL A 81 2.81 15.39 -13.25
N ASN A 82 3.00 14.92 -14.49
CA ASN A 82 2.64 15.68 -15.66
C ASN A 82 1.16 15.52 -16.06
N GLY A 83 0.74 16.20 -17.12
CA GLY A 83 -0.65 16.13 -17.60
C GLY A 83 -1.08 14.78 -18.14
N HIS A 84 -0.13 13.86 -18.37
CA HIS A 84 -0.41 12.48 -18.80
C HIS A 84 -0.44 11.49 -17.63
N GLY A 85 -0.29 11.96 -16.39
CA GLY A 85 -0.26 11.10 -15.22
C GLY A 85 1.07 10.38 -14.99
N GLU A 86 2.12 10.81 -15.66
CA GLU A 86 3.45 10.25 -15.49
C GLU A 86 4.15 10.89 -14.29
N TRP A 87 4.74 10.04 -13.44
CA TRP A 87 5.40 10.45 -12.21
C TRP A 87 6.91 10.51 -12.41
N SER A 88 7.53 11.53 -11.83
CA SER A 88 8.98 11.71 -11.82
C SER A 88 9.43 12.17 -10.45
N ARG A 89 10.67 11.82 -10.09
CA ARG A 89 11.30 12.25 -8.85
C ARG A 89 12.64 12.90 -9.12
N SER A 90 13.02 13.85 -8.28
CA SER A 90 14.33 14.48 -8.36
C SER A 90 15.35 13.67 -7.57
N TYR A 91 16.57 13.60 -8.12
CA TYR A 91 17.72 13.00 -7.43
C TYR A 91 18.97 13.69 -7.93
N ARG A 92 19.70 14.35 -7.03
CA ARG A 92 20.95 15.06 -7.32
C ARG A 92 20.83 16.04 -8.50
N GLY A 93 19.74 16.78 -8.54
CA GLY A 93 19.48 17.80 -9.56
C GLY A 93 18.86 17.31 -10.86
N ASP A 94 18.73 16.00 -11.04
CA ASP A 94 18.14 15.41 -12.23
C ASP A 94 16.75 14.81 -11.92
N TRP A 95 15.95 14.64 -12.98
CA TRP A 95 14.62 14.04 -12.88
C TRP A 95 14.61 12.64 -13.48
N TYR A 96 14.02 11.71 -12.77
CA TYR A 96 13.90 10.30 -13.17
C TYR A 96 12.45 9.87 -13.13
N GLY A 97 12.03 9.13 -14.15
CA GLY A 97 10.70 8.51 -14.15
C GLY A 97 10.56 7.50 -13.01
N MET A 98 9.34 7.38 -12.48
CA MET A 98 9.04 6.39 -11.44
C MET A 98 7.65 5.81 -11.69
N PRO A 99 7.37 4.59 -11.17
CA PRO A 99 6.02 4.04 -11.25
C PRO A 99 5.03 4.91 -10.47
N SER A 100 3.82 5.07 -11.01
CA SER A 100 2.77 5.80 -10.32
C SER A 100 2.27 5.00 -9.10
N PRO A 101 2.36 5.54 -7.87
CA PRO A 101 1.78 4.89 -6.70
C PRO A 101 0.25 4.76 -6.80
N VAL A 102 -0.40 5.72 -7.45
CA VAL A 102 -1.85 5.66 -7.68
C VAL A 102 -2.20 4.48 -8.58
N ARG A 103 -1.45 4.32 -9.68
CA ARG A 103 -1.66 3.19 -10.59
C ARG A 103 -1.39 1.85 -9.90
N GLN A 104 -0.36 1.78 -9.07
CA GLN A 104 -0.07 0.58 -8.28
C GLN A 104 -1.23 0.22 -7.35
N ALA A 105 -1.78 1.21 -6.66
CA ALA A 105 -2.94 1.00 -5.78
C ALA A 105 -4.17 0.55 -6.56
N GLU A 106 -4.41 1.11 -7.75
CA GLU A 106 -5.53 0.70 -8.60
C GLU A 106 -5.41 -0.75 -9.05
N LEU A 107 -4.21 -1.19 -9.42
CA LEU A 107 -3.96 -2.58 -9.82
C LEU A 107 -4.15 -3.54 -8.64
N GLN A 108 -3.70 -3.16 -7.45
CA GLN A 108 -3.89 -3.93 -6.22
C GLN A 108 -5.38 -4.05 -5.89
N GLU A 109 -6.12 -2.95 -6.00
CA GLU A 109 -7.56 -2.93 -5.75
C GLU A 109 -8.30 -3.87 -6.70
N ALA A 110 -7.97 -3.83 -7.98
CA ALA A 110 -8.58 -4.70 -8.98
C ALA A 110 -8.35 -6.18 -8.66
N LEU A 111 -7.13 -6.53 -8.23
CA LEU A 111 -6.79 -7.91 -7.88
C LEU A 111 -7.53 -8.37 -6.62
N VAL A 112 -7.60 -7.52 -5.60
CA VAL A 112 -8.34 -7.83 -4.36
C VAL A 112 -9.82 -8.05 -4.66
N LYS A 113 -10.43 -7.17 -5.46
CA LYS A 113 -11.84 -7.29 -5.84
C LYS A 113 -12.11 -8.56 -6.62
N ASP A 114 -11.25 -8.91 -7.56
CA ASP A 114 -11.39 -10.13 -8.37
C ASP A 114 -11.31 -11.38 -7.48
N LEU A 115 -10.34 -11.43 -6.58
CA LEU A 115 -10.19 -12.51 -5.62
C LEU A 115 -11.44 -12.67 -4.75
N LEU A 116 -12.00 -11.57 -4.24
CA LEU A 116 -13.19 -11.60 -3.41
C LEU A 116 -14.41 -12.07 -4.18
N ARG A 117 -14.61 -11.61 -5.41
CA ARG A 117 -15.74 -12.05 -6.25
C ARG A 117 -15.75 -13.56 -6.45
N GLN A 118 -14.58 -14.14 -6.70
CA GLN A 118 -14.48 -15.58 -6.94
C GLN A 118 -14.69 -16.41 -5.68
N ASN A 119 -14.45 -15.87 -4.50
CA ASN A 119 -14.50 -16.62 -3.26
C ASN A 119 -15.69 -16.28 -2.35
N VAL A 120 -16.37 -15.17 -2.56
CA VAL A 120 -17.41 -14.67 -1.66
C VAL A 120 -18.79 -14.58 -2.33
N GLU A 121 -18.84 -14.31 -3.63
CA GLU A 121 -20.09 -14.10 -4.37
C GLU A 121 -20.60 -15.36 -5.06
N LYS A 122 -20.47 -16.49 -4.41
CA LYS A 122 -20.97 -17.74 -4.98
C LYS A 122 -22.42 -18.00 -4.59
#